data_70982daf2d4246ac8020c9643c105338
#
_entry.id   70982daf2d4246ac8020c9643c105338
#
_cell.length_a   1.000
_cell.length_b   1.000
_cell.length_c   1.000
_cell.angle_alpha   90.00
_cell.angle_beta   90.00
_cell.angle_gamma   90.00
#
_symmetry.space_group_name_H-M   'P 1'
#
loop_
_entity.id
_entity.type
_entity.pdbx_description
1 polymer ?
#
loop_
_entity_poly.entity_id
_entity_poly.type
_entity_poly.pdbx_seq_one_letter_code
_entity_poly.pdbx_strand_id
1 'polypeptide(L)'
;DGPTQEDEGELEKWLRTIKEILDDPQPDAMDFLDTIKLNLFASEIFIFTPKGEIKTMPQNCTALDFAFSLHTFLGSHCIGAKVNHKLVPLSHKLQSGDQVEILTSKSQRVQPSWINFATTAKAKSKIAGILKREQRSMQQAGEEKLQEFLKNEEIEWTDENIQKLCELHDMKTPEEFFAAIGFKTILLGEADRNELKQEKPAPGGWKKFIPLPFIGGKAQKEKREPKEKAPKQKFDSKKVLKLTPEALQKNFIIADCCKPIPGDD
;
A
#
# COMPACT_ATOMS: atom_id res chain seq x y z
N ASP A 1 -48.48 -24.24 -12.12
CA ASP A 1 -47.27 -24.69 -11.44
C ASP A 1 -46.61 -23.44 -10.86
N GLY A 2 -46.74 -23.27 -9.54
CA GLY A 2 -46.11 -22.16 -8.81
C GLY A 2 -44.66 -22.51 -8.45
N PRO A 3 -43.81 -21.52 -8.11
CA PRO A 3 -42.43 -21.74 -7.76
C PRO A 3 -42.33 -22.69 -6.56
N THR A 4 -41.42 -23.65 -6.64
CA THR A 4 -41.19 -24.63 -5.59
C THR A 4 -40.51 -23.96 -4.37
N GLN A 5 -40.74 -24.47 -3.16
CA GLN A 5 -40.18 -23.95 -1.89
C GLN A 5 -38.65 -23.82 -1.91
N GLU A 6 -37.96 -24.56 -2.76
CA GLU A 6 -36.48 -24.46 -2.95
C GLU A 6 -36.09 -23.19 -3.72
N ASP A 7 -36.90 -22.74 -4.69
CA ASP A 7 -36.67 -21.52 -5.45
C ASP A 7 -36.87 -20.25 -4.59
N GLU A 8 -37.81 -20.28 -3.64
CA GLU A 8 -38.00 -19.17 -2.68
C GLU A 8 -36.79 -19.01 -1.74
N GLY A 9 -36.19 -20.10 -1.30
CA GLY A 9 -34.98 -20.06 -0.47
C GLY A 9 -33.73 -19.50 -1.19
N GLU A 10 -33.57 -19.77 -2.49
CA GLU A 10 -32.49 -19.21 -3.29
C GLU A 10 -32.69 -17.73 -3.59
N LEU A 11 -33.92 -17.32 -3.87
CA LEU A 11 -34.27 -15.92 -4.07
C LEU A 11 -34.07 -15.09 -2.79
N GLU A 12 -34.44 -15.61 -1.62
CA GLU A 12 -34.18 -14.95 -0.34
C GLU A 12 -32.68 -14.81 -0.03
N LYS A 13 -31.87 -15.86 -0.31
CA LYS A 13 -30.41 -15.79 -0.20
C LYS A 13 -29.83 -14.73 -1.13
N TRP A 14 -30.31 -14.68 -2.35
CA TRP A 14 -29.88 -13.70 -3.35
C TRP A 14 -30.24 -12.27 -2.94
N LEU A 15 -31.48 -12.04 -2.48
CA LEU A 15 -31.91 -10.72 -1.96
C LEU A 15 -31.10 -10.29 -0.73
N ARG A 16 -30.75 -11.22 0.14
CA ARG A 16 -29.91 -10.94 1.30
C ARG A 16 -28.50 -10.53 0.88
N THR A 17 -27.92 -11.23 -0.09
CA THR A 17 -26.60 -10.88 -0.66
C THR A 17 -26.61 -9.50 -1.30
N ILE A 18 -27.65 -9.17 -2.07
CA ILE A 18 -27.82 -7.82 -2.64
C ILE A 18 -27.96 -6.77 -1.55
N LYS A 19 -28.74 -7.05 -0.53
CA LYS A 19 -28.92 -6.13 0.59
C LYS A 19 -27.61 -5.91 1.36
N GLU A 20 -26.83 -6.97 1.62
CA GLU A 20 -25.51 -6.85 2.24
C GLU A 20 -24.53 -6.01 1.40
N ILE A 21 -24.64 -6.08 0.07
CA ILE A 21 -23.82 -5.28 -0.86
C ILE A 21 -24.30 -3.82 -0.90
N LEU A 22 -25.60 -3.58 -0.85
CA LEU A 22 -26.20 -2.23 -0.83
C LEU A 22 -26.00 -1.51 0.50
N ASP A 23 -25.91 -2.24 1.60
CA ASP A 23 -25.64 -1.70 2.95
C ASP A 23 -24.14 -1.34 3.13
N ASP A 24 -23.25 -1.68 2.18
CA ASP A 24 -21.85 -1.27 2.20
C ASP A 24 -21.73 0.19 1.67
N PRO A 25 -21.18 1.14 2.45
CA PRO A 25 -21.28 2.57 2.18
C PRO A 25 -20.53 3.10 0.95
N GLN A 26 -19.81 2.24 0.19
CA GLN A 26 -19.19 2.65 -1.10
C GLN A 26 -19.00 1.48 -2.09
N PRO A 27 -20.01 1.00 -2.79
CA PRO A 27 -19.77 0.25 -4.02
C PRO A 27 -19.55 1.24 -5.17
N ASP A 28 -18.40 1.14 -5.84
CA ASP A 28 -18.26 1.67 -7.18
C ASP A 28 -19.28 0.93 -8.07
N ALA A 29 -20.09 1.65 -8.85
CA ALA A 29 -21.21 1.05 -9.62
C ALA A 29 -20.75 -0.05 -10.60
N MET A 30 -19.49 0.00 -11.05
CA MET A 30 -18.87 -1.03 -11.89
C MET A 30 -18.52 -2.28 -11.10
N ASP A 31 -17.97 -2.14 -9.89
CA ASP A 31 -17.69 -3.27 -8.99
C ASP A 31 -18.98 -3.97 -8.53
N PHE A 32 -20.08 -3.23 -8.40
CA PHE A 32 -21.41 -3.75 -8.09
C PHE A 32 -21.96 -4.65 -9.20
N LEU A 33 -21.88 -4.21 -10.46
CA LEU A 33 -22.36 -4.99 -11.61
C LEU A 33 -21.50 -6.26 -11.83
N ASP A 34 -20.19 -6.17 -11.67
CA ASP A 34 -19.30 -7.31 -11.79
C ASP A 34 -19.50 -8.31 -10.65
N THR A 35 -19.81 -7.82 -9.44
CA THR A 35 -20.18 -8.64 -8.30
C THR A 35 -21.49 -9.39 -8.52
N ILE A 36 -22.51 -8.74 -9.08
CA ILE A 36 -23.79 -9.39 -9.42
C ILE A 36 -23.57 -10.44 -10.52
N LYS A 37 -22.82 -10.14 -11.57
CA LYS A 37 -22.51 -11.10 -12.64
C LYS A 37 -21.79 -12.33 -12.10
N LEU A 38 -20.80 -12.16 -11.23
CA LEU A 38 -20.06 -13.27 -10.63
C LEU A 38 -20.96 -14.18 -9.78
N ASN A 39 -21.94 -13.63 -9.09
CA ASN A 39 -22.86 -14.41 -8.25
C ASN A 39 -24.01 -15.09 -9.02
N LEU A 40 -24.45 -14.52 -10.14
CA LEU A 40 -25.57 -15.04 -10.93
C LEU A 40 -25.20 -16.24 -11.85
N PHE A 41 -23.93 -16.37 -12.21
CA PHE A 41 -23.47 -17.41 -13.17
C PHE A 41 -22.46 -18.40 -12.58
N ALA A 42 -22.21 -18.35 -11.27
CA ALA A 42 -21.26 -19.25 -10.63
C ALA A 42 -21.92 -20.60 -10.37
N SER A 43 -21.45 -21.63 -11.06
CA SER A 43 -21.68 -23.01 -10.62
C SER A 43 -21.07 -23.18 -9.23
N GLU A 44 -21.78 -23.88 -8.35
CA GLU A 44 -21.35 -24.12 -6.98
C GLU A 44 -20.47 -25.36 -6.88
N ILE A 45 -19.55 -25.34 -5.95
CA ILE A 45 -18.72 -26.47 -5.53
C ILE A 45 -18.95 -26.78 -4.06
N PHE A 46 -18.78 -28.04 -3.67
CA PHE A 46 -18.94 -28.52 -2.31
C PHE A 46 -17.57 -28.80 -1.70
N ILE A 47 -17.25 -28.11 -0.60
CA ILE A 47 -15.97 -28.19 0.10
C ILE A 47 -16.21 -28.75 1.50
N PHE A 48 -15.34 -29.65 1.94
CA PHE A 48 -15.42 -30.29 3.24
C PHE A 48 -14.46 -29.59 4.23
N THR A 49 -14.95 -29.30 5.42
CA THR A 49 -14.08 -28.94 6.55
C THR A 49 -13.44 -30.21 7.15
N PRO A 50 -12.34 -30.10 7.94
CA PRO A 50 -11.76 -31.23 8.63
C PRO A 50 -12.73 -31.94 9.61
N LYS A 51 -13.79 -31.25 10.02
CA LYS A 51 -14.85 -31.79 10.88
C LYS A 51 -15.94 -32.53 10.10
N GLY A 52 -15.83 -32.59 8.76
CA GLY A 52 -16.82 -33.20 7.88
C GLY A 52 -18.02 -32.31 7.54
N GLU A 53 -18.00 -31.02 7.92
CA GLU A 53 -19.05 -30.08 7.50
C GLU A 53 -18.91 -29.76 6.01
N ILE A 54 -20.01 -29.67 5.29
CA ILE A 54 -20.04 -29.29 3.87
C ILE A 54 -20.34 -27.79 3.80
N LYS A 55 -19.55 -27.11 2.97
CA LYS A 55 -19.74 -25.69 2.62
C LYS A 55 -19.88 -25.55 1.11
N THR A 56 -20.94 -24.90 0.69
CA THR A 56 -21.17 -24.55 -0.70
C THR A 56 -20.42 -23.25 -1.02
N MET A 57 -19.64 -23.27 -2.10
CA MET A 57 -18.83 -22.14 -2.53
C MET A 57 -18.97 -21.95 -4.04
N PRO A 58 -18.81 -20.72 -4.57
CA PRO A 58 -18.77 -20.50 -6.02
C PRO A 58 -17.61 -21.25 -6.68
N GLN A 59 -17.82 -21.70 -7.89
CA GLN A 59 -16.74 -22.28 -8.71
C GLN A 59 -15.59 -21.27 -8.89
N ASN A 60 -14.37 -21.79 -8.96
CA ASN A 60 -13.14 -21.00 -9.03
C ASN A 60 -12.81 -20.17 -7.77
N CYS A 61 -13.51 -20.36 -6.66
CA CYS A 61 -13.12 -19.74 -5.40
C CYS A 61 -11.74 -20.23 -4.94
N THR A 62 -11.04 -19.35 -4.20
CA THR A 62 -9.71 -19.65 -3.67
C THR A 62 -9.77 -20.12 -2.22
N ALA A 63 -8.66 -20.66 -1.71
CA ALA A 63 -8.52 -21.00 -0.28
C ALA A 63 -8.75 -19.78 0.61
N LEU A 64 -8.39 -18.57 0.16
CA LEU A 64 -8.68 -17.32 0.86
C LEU A 64 -10.17 -17.02 0.91
N ASP A 65 -10.89 -17.19 -0.20
CA ASP A 65 -12.35 -17.02 -0.25
C ASP A 65 -13.05 -17.94 0.75
N PHE A 66 -12.60 -19.19 0.80
CA PHE A 66 -13.12 -20.17 1.74
C PHE A 66 -12.86 -19.74 3.20
N ALA A 67 -11.64 -19.26 3.52
CA ALA A 67 -11.32 -18.76 4.85
C ALA A 67 -12.25 -17.61 5.29
N PHE A 68 -12.51 -16.63 4.39
CA PHE A 68 -13.45 -15.54 4.66
C PHE A 68 -14.91 -16.01 4.70
N SER A 69 -15.27 -17.08 4.00
CA SER A 69 -16.62 -17.66 4.08
C SER A 69 -16.91 -18.26 5.44
N LEU A 70 -15.90 -18.89 6.06
CA LEU A 70 -16.02 -19.48 7.38
C LEU A 70 -16.13 -18.41 8.48
N HIS A 71 -15.14 -17.53 8.56
CA HIS A 71 -15.11 -16.44 9.53
C HIS A 71 -14.13 -15.35 9.12
N THR A 72 -14.50 -14.08 9.33
CA THR A 72 -13.63 -12.94 8.99
C THR A 72 -12.27 -13.01 9.67
N PHE A 73 -12.21 -13.47 10.92
CA PHE A 73 -10.95 -13.65 11.65
C PHE A 73 -10.04 -14.68 10.97
N LEU A 74 -10.60 -15.83 10.54
CA LEU A 74 -9.82 -16.85 9.83
C LEU A 74 -9.28 -16.29 8.50
N GLY A 75 -10.11 -15.59 7.73
CA GLY A 75 -9.70 -14.94 6.49
C GLY A 75 -8.60 -13.91 6.70
N SER A 76 -8.74 -13.04 7.69
CA SER A 76 -7.77 -11.96 7.93
C SER A 76 -6.41 -12.43 8.48
N HIS A 77 -6.35 -13.58 9.12
CA HIS A 77 -5.14 -14.15 9.71
C HIS A 77 -4.62 -15.38 8.94
N CYS A 78 -5.16 -15.64 7.76
CA CYS A 78 -4.83 -16.81 6.97
C CYS A 78 -3.41 -16.69 6.38
N ILE A 79 -2.61 -17.75 6.56
CA ILE A 79 -1.25 -17.84 5.99
C ILE A 79 -1.17 -18.85 4.85
N GLY A 80 -2.14 -19.76 4.75
CA GLY A 80 -2.22 -20.81 3.75
C GLY A 80 -3.35 -21.77 4.09
N ALA A 81 -3.46 -22.83 3.32
CA ALA A 81 -4.41 -23.91 3.58
C ALA A 81 -3.76 -25.29 3.34
N LYS A 82 -4.35 -26.32 3.90
CA LYS A 82 -4.11 -27.69 3.48
C LYS A 82 -5.33 -28.16 2.71
N VAL A 83 -5.15 -28.54 1.46
CA VAL A 83 -6.17 -29.14 0.62
C VAL A 83 -5.82 -30.61 0.45
N ASN A 84 -6.71 -31.51 0.86
CA ASN A 84 -6.47 -32.95 0.85
C ASN A 84 -5.12 -33.32 1.49
N HIS A 85 -4.82 -32.72 2.64
CA HIS A 85 -3.59 -32.88 3.44
C HIS A 85 -2.32 -32.26 2.81
N LYS A 86 -2.40 -31.59 1.65
CA LYS A 86 -1.26 -30.91 1.01
C LYS A 86 -1.31 -29.40 1.26
N LEU A 87 -0.18 -28.81 1.62
CA LEU A 87 -0.05 -27.37 1.78
C LEU A 87 -0.23 -26.67 0.44
N VAL A 88 -1.07 -25.63 0.42
CA VAL A 88 -1.33 -24.82 -0.76
C VAL A 88 -1.33 -23.32 -0.38
N PRO A 89 -1.00 -22.43 -1.33
CA PRO A 89 -1.09 -20.99 -1.11
C PRO A 89 -2.54 -20.51 -1.03
N LEU A 90 -2.74 -19.29 -0.54
CA LEU A 90 -4.06 -18.65 -0.43
C LEU A 90 -4.79 -18.50 -1.76
N SER A 91 -4.02 -18.34 -2.85
CA SER A 91 -4.53 -18.19 -4.23
C SER A 91 -4.93 -19.50 -4.88
N HIS A 92 -4.74 -20.65 -4.21
CA HIS A 92 -5.10 -21.96 -4.74
C HIS A 92 -6.62 -22.04 -4.99
N LYS A 93 -7.00 -22.43 -6.21
CA LYS A 93 -8.40 -22.62 -6.59
C LYS A 93 -8.90 -23.96 -6.09
N LEU A 94 -10.03 -23.95 -5.39
CA LEU A 94 -10.64 -25.12 -4.81
C LEU A 94 -11.55 -25.84 -5.81
N GLN A 95 -11.69 -27.15 -5.63
CA GLN A 95 -12.54 -28.00 -6.44
C GLN A 95 -13.59 -28.70 -5.58
N SER A 96 -14.67 -29.16 -6.21
CA SER A 96 -15.69 -29.91 -5.52
C SER A 96 -15.12 -31.23 -4.97
N GLY A 97 -15.40 -31.52 -3.72
CA GLY A 97 -14.86 -32.69 -3.01
C GLY A 97 -13.59 -32.42 -2.21
N ASP A 98 -12.98 -31.23 -2.32
CA ASP A 98 -11.79 -30.91 -1.55
C ASP A 98 -12.09 -30.83 -0.04
N GLN A 99 -11.20 -31.42 0.75
CA GLN A 99 -11.16 -31.21 2.19
C GLN A 99 -10.15 -30.10 2.51
N VAL A 100 -10.62 -29.00 3.11
CA VAL A 100 -9.81 -27.77 3.31
C VAL A 100 -9.66 -27.44 4.78
N GLU A 101 -8.42 -27.38 5.25
CA GLU A 101 -8.01 -26.87 6.56
C GLU A 101 -7.31 -25.52 6.41
N ILE A 102 -7.83 -24.46 7.05
CA ILE A 102 -7.23 -23.12 7.00
C ILE A 102 -6.16 -22.99 8.07
N LEU A 103 -4.98 -22.52 7.66
CA LEU A 103 -3.85 -22.24 8.54
C LEU A 103 -3.79 -20.75 8.84
N THR A 104 -3.69 -20.40 10.12
CA THR A 104 -3.68 -19.00 10.57
C THR A 104 -2.47 -18.69 11.43
N SER A 105 -2.06 -17.40 11.42
CA SER A 105 -1.06 -16.86 12.34
C SER A 105 -1.57 -15.56 12.94
N LYS A 106 -1.34 -15.37 14.24
CA LYS A 106 -1.71 -14.12 14.93
C LYS A 106 -0.96 -12.89 14.40
N SER A 107 0.23 -13.08 13.85
CA SER A 107 1.04 -12.02 13.26
C SER A 107 0.64 -11.64 11.84
N GLN A 108 -0.14 -12.49 11.16
CA GLN A 108 -0.58 -12.23 9.79
C GLN A 108 -1.54 -11.04 9.75
N ARG A 109 -1.35 -10.21 8.73
CA ARG A 109 -2.23 -9.09 8.40
C ARG A 109 -2.74 -9.24 6.97
N VAL A 110 -3.89 -8.65 6.69
CA VAL A 110 -4.45 -8.59 5.34
C VAL A 110 -3.52 -7.76 4.45
N GLN A 111 -3.22 -8.27 3.26
CA GLN A 111 -2.37 -7.59 2.29
C GLN A 111 -3.21 -7.04 1.14
N PRO A 112 -2.88 -5.86 0.60
CA PRO A 112 -3.58 -5.28 -0.56
C PRO A 112 -3.60 -6.22 -1.78
N SER A 113 -2.53 -7.00 -1.97
CA SER A 113 -2.40 -7.99 -3.05
C SER A 113 -3.45 -9.11 -3.01
N TRP A 114 -4.07 -9.35 -1.85
CA TRP A 114 -5.08 -10.41 -1.72
C TRP A 114 -6.33 -10.17 -2.54
N ILE A 115 -6.67 -8.90 -2.84
CA ILE A 115 -7.78 -8.53 -3.72
C ILE A 115 -7.62 -9.15 -5.13
N ASN A 116 -6.37 -9.29 -5.60
CA ASN A 116 -6.09 -9.75 -6.96
C ASN A 116 -6.48 -11.21 -7.20
N PHE A 117 -6.48 -12.04 -6.18
CA PHE A 117 -6.84 -13.46 -6.30
C PHE A 117 -8.08 -13.87 -5.49
N ALA A 118 -8.61 -13.01 -4.65
CA ALA A 118 -9.94 -13.21 -4.09
C ALA A 118 -10.98 -13.12 -5.22
N THR A 119 -11.88 -14.10 -5.29
CA THR A 119 -12.89 -14.19 -6.35
C THR A 119 -14.28 -13.83 -5.87
N THR A 120 -14.60 -14.12 -4.59
CA THR A 120 -15.92 -13.86 -4.04
C THR A 120 -16.08 -12.39 -3.59
N ALA A 121 -17.29 -11.85 -3.81
CA ALA A 121 -17.66 -10.51 -3.35
C ALA A 121 -17.45 -10.35 -1.83
N LYS A 122 -17.85 -11.37 -1.05
CA LYS A 122 -17.68 -11.37 0.39
C LYS A 122 -16.21 -11.21 0.82
N ALA A 123 -15.29 -11.97 0.21
CA ALA A 123 -13.87 -11.86 0.54
C ALA A 123 -13.32 -10.49 0.14
N LYS A 124 -13.61 -10.02 -1.09
CA LYS A 124 -13.17 -8.71 -1.59
C LYS A 124 -13.65 -7.57 -0.69
N SER A 125 -14.93 -7.53 -0.36
CA SER A 125 -15.52 -6.50 0.52
C SER A 125 -14.89 -6.52 1.92
N LYS A 126 -14.71 -7.72 2.51
CA LYS A 126 -14.06 -7.84 3.83
C LYS A 126 -12.59 -7.40 3.79
N ILE A 127 -11.83 -7.78 2.76
CA ILE A 127 -10.45 -7.34 2.56
C ILE A 127 -10.38 -5.81 2.45
N ALA A 128 -11.18 -5.21 1.54
CA ALA A 128 -11.22 -3.77 1.35
C ALA A 128 -11.60 -3.01 2.65
N GLY A 129 -12.63 -3.51 3.36
CA GLY A 129 -13.06 -2.93 4.62
C GLY A 129 -12.01 -3.01 5.74
N ILE A 130 -11.23 -4.10 5.80
CA ILE A 130 -10.12 -4.23 6.77
C ILE A 130 -9.00 -3.26 6.42
N LEU A 131 -8.56 -3.21 5.16
CA LEU A 131 -7.50 -2.32 4.70
C LEU A 131 -7.87 -0.83 4.92
N LYS A 132 -9.12 -0.45 4.60
CA LYS A 132 -9.61 0.91 4.84
C LYS A 132 -9.60 1.29 6.33
N ARG A 133 -10.00 0.36 7.21
CA ARG A 133 -9.95 0.59 8.67
C ARG A 133 -8.52 0.71 9.17
N GLU A 134 -7.61 -0.15 8.70
CA GLU A 134 -6.20 -0.11 9.05
C GLU A 134 -5.57 1.22 8.60
N GLN A 135 -5.85 1.64 7.36
CA GLN A 135 -5.39 2.93 6.84
C GLN A 135 -5.87 4.10 7.70
N ARG A 136 -7.17 4.15 8.04
CA ARG A 136 -7.71 5.20 8.91
C ARG A 136 -7.08 5.20 10.31
N SER A 137 -6.89 4.01 10.89
CA SER A 137 -6.21 3.90 12.18
C SER A 137 -4.76 4.39 12.12
N MET A 138 -4.05 4.11 11.01
CA MET A 138 -2.69 4.60 10.82
C MET A 138 -2.64 6.10 10.53
N GLN A 139 -3.61 6.65 9.80
CA GLN A 139 -3.76 8.09 9.62
C GLN A 139 -3.90 8.80 10.96
N GLN A 140 -4.81 8.34 11.80
CA GLN A 140 -5.03 8.91 13.13
C GLN A 140 -3.77 8.81 14.01
N ALA A 141 -3.14 7.63 14.07
CA ALA A 141 -1.89 7.45 14.82
C ALA A 141 -0.74 8.32 14.29
N GLY A 142 -0.70 8.57 12.98
CA GLY A 142 0.28 9.45 12.35
C GLY A 142 0.02 10.93 12.65
N GLU A 143 -1.24 11.33 12.64
CA GLU A 143 -1.66 12.68 13.01
C GLU A 143 -1.30 12.99 14.47
N GLU A 144 -1.59 12.06 15.39
CA GLU A 144 -1.23 12.19 16.81
C GLU A 144 0.29 12.34 16.99
N LYS A 145 1.09 11.55 16.28
CA LYS A 145 2.56 11.67 16.32
C LYS A 145 3.08 12.98 15.76
N LEU A 146 2.47 13.46 14.66
CA LEU A 146 2.84 14.76 14.11
C LEU A 146 2.49 15.90 15.06
N GLN A 147 1.33 15.85 15.72
CA GLN A 147 0.94 16.82 16.75
C GLN A 147 1.93 16.83 17.92
N GLU A 148 2.34 15.65 18.40
CA GLU A 148 3.35 15.53 19.45
C GLU A 148 4.70 16.10 19.00
N PHE A 149 5.14 15.79 17.77
CA PHE A 149 6.38 16.32 17.20
C PHE A 149 6.36 17.85 17.11
N LEU A 150 5.31 18.43 16.51
CA LEU A 150 5.17 19.89 16.40
C LEU A 150 5.12 20.58 17.75
N LYS A 151 4.41 19.99 18.72
CA LYS A 151 4.35 20.52 20.10
C LYS A 151 5.73 20.51 20.78
N ASN A 152 6.51 19.45 20.61
CA ASN A 152 7.86 19.34 21.18
C ASN A 152 8.84 20.33 20.55
N GLU A 153 8.62 20.70 19.30
CA GLU A 153 9.44 21.67 18.58
C GLU A 153 8.93 23.11 18.69
N GLU A 154 7.84 23.33 19.45
CA GLU A 154 7.17 24.64 19.64
C GLU A 154 6.69 25.25 18.31
N ILE A 155 6.23 24.39 17.38
CA ILE A 155 5.72 24.79 16.07
C ILE A 155 4.20 24.66 16.07
N GLU A 156 3.50 25.69 15.56
CA GLU A 156 2.05 25.68 15.46
C GLU A 156 1.56 24.71 14.39
N TRP A 157 0.44 24.05 14.67
CA TRP A 157 -0.30 23.25 13.69
C TRP A 157 -1.02 24.18 12.71
N THR A 158 -0.47 24.34 11.52
CA THR A 158 -1.07 25.15 10.45
C THR A 158 -1.09 24.34 9.14
N ASP A 159 -2.07 24.61 8.29
CA ASP A 159 -2.17 23.94 6.98
C ASP A 159 -0.92 24.21 6.13
N GLU A 160 -0.32 25.41 6.25
CA GLU A 160 0.92 25.76 5.55
C GLU A 160 2.10 24.88 5.97
N ASN A 161 2.23 24.60 7.28
CA ASN A 161 3.29 23.75 7.81
C ASN A 161 3.10 22.30 7.40
N ILE A 162 1.85 21.82 7.40
CA ILE A 162 1.52 20.46 6.93
C ILE A 162 1.82 20.33 5.44
N GLN A 163 1.46 21.34 4.63
CA GLN A 163 1.74 21.31 3.20
C GLN A 163 3.24 21.31 2.89
N LYS A 164 4.05 22.09 3.62
CA LYS A 164 5.52 22.04 3.48
C LYS A 164 6.08 20.65 3.75
N LEU A 165 5.59 19.99 4.80
CA LEU A 165 6.01 18.64 5.12
C LEU A 165 5.57 17.62 4.05
N CYS A 166 4.36 17.78 3.51
CA CYS A 166 3.90 16.95 2.39
C CYS A 166 4.79 17.12 1.16
N GLU A 167 5.18 18.37 0.83
CA GLU A 167 6.09 18.67 -0.29
C GLU A 167 7.48 18.08 -0.03
N LEU A 168 8.02 18.20 1.18
CA LEU A 168 9.32 17.63 1.58
C LEU A 168 9.37 16.11 1.38
N HIS A 169 8.28 15.42 1.67
CA HIS A 169 8.19 13.96 1.58
C HIS A 169 7.53 13.45 0.29
N ASP A 170 7.27 14.32 -0.70
CA ASP A 170 6.63 13.99 -1.98
C ASP A 170 5.26 13.31 -1.80
N MET A 171 4.48 13.77 -0.81
CA MET A 171 3.13 13.29 -0.53
C MET A 171 2.09 14.20 -1.18
N LYS A 172 1.07 13.60 -1.80
CA LYS A 172 0.03 14.36 -2.53
C LYS A 172 -1.01 14.96 -1.62
N THR A 173 -1.31 14.28 -0.52
CA THR A 173 -2.34 14.72 0.43
C THR A 173 -1.86 14.58 1.87
N PRO A 174 -2.37 15.41 2.80
CA PRO A 174 -2.07 15.28 4.22
C PRO A 174 -2.43 13.90 4.80
N GLU A 175 -3.52 13.30 4.32
CA GLU A 175 -3.98 11.99 4.76
C GLU A 175 -2.98 10.89 4.40
N GLU A 176 -2.38 10.96 3.20
CA GLU A 176 -1.31 10.04 2.80
C GLU A 176 -0.07 10.23 3.67
N PHE A 177 0.30 11.47 3.97
CA PHE A 177 1.41 11.79 4.84
C PHE A 177 1.19 11.26 6.27
N PHE A 178 0.02 11.50 6.86
CA PHE A 178 -0.30 10.97 8.19
C PHE A 178 -0.27 9.44 8.21
N ALA A 179 -0.84 8.78 7.19
CA ALA A 179 -0.78 7.33 7.07
C ALA A 179 0.67 6.83 7.00
N ALA A 180 1.54 7.49 6.23
CA ALA A 180 2.96 7.14 6.10
C ALA A 180 3.72 7.26 7.44
N ILE A 181 3.43 8.28 8.24
CA ILE A 181 3.96 8.43 9.62
C ILE A 181 3.43 7.30 10.51
N GLY A 182 2.13 6.99 10.43
CA GLY A 182 1.50 5.91 11.18
C GLY A 182 2.11 4.55 10.89
N PHE A 183 2.31 4.23 9.62
CA PHE A 183 2.98 3.01 9.16
C PHE A 183 4.50 3.01 9.40
N LYS A 184 5.06 4.11 9.90
CA LYS A 184 6.50 4.32 10.11
C LYS A 184 7.33 4.24 8.81
N THR A 185 6.71 4.51 7.68
CA THR A 185 7.38 4.67 6.38
C THR A 185 8.13 6.00 6.34
N ILE A 186 7.55 7.03 6.98
CA ILE A 186 8.18 8.33 7.24
C ILE A 186 8.43 8.44 8.74
N LEU A 187 9.66 8.83 9.09
CA LEU A 187 10.06 9.13 10.45
C LEU A 187 10.34 10.63 10.54
N LEU A 188 9.62 11.31 11.41
CA LEU A 188 9.82 12.75 11.67
C LEU A 188 11.17 12.98 12.35
N GLY A 189 11.92 13.99 11.89
CA GLY A 189 13.26 14.23 12.37
C GLY A 189 13.78 15.67 12.15
N GLU A 190 15.11 15.81 12.13
CA GLU A 190 15.77 17.12 11.99
C GLU A 190 15.49 17.80 10.64
N ALA A 191 15.29 17.04 9.57
CA ALA A 191 14.96 17.58 8.25
C ALA A 191 13.61 18.31 8.29
N ASP A 192 12.60 17.69 8.90
CA ASP A 192 11.25 18.24 9.05
C ASP A 192 11.27 19.51 9.90
N ARG A 193 12.02 19.48 11.02
CA ARG A 193 12.20 20.64 11.88
C ARG A 193 12.86 21.80 11.14
N ASN A 194 13.91 21.54 10.37
CA ASN A 194 14.64 22.55 9.65
C ASN A 194 13.79 23.19 8.55
N GLU A 195 12.97 22.40 7.83
CA GLU A 195 12.05 22.90 6.83
C GLU A 195 11.00 23.85 7.44
N LEU A 196 10.44 23.47 8.58
CA LEU A 196 9.43 24.26 9.27
C LEU A 196 9.98 25.53 9.95
N LYS A 197 11.25 25.51 10.41
CA LYS A 197 11.91 26.65 11.05
C LYS A 197 12.62 27.57 10.03
N GLN A 198 12.68 27.22 8.75
CA GLN A 198 13.14 28.14 7.70
C GLN A 198 12.06 29.19 7.48
N GLU A 199 12.25 30.36 8.06
CA GLU A 199 11.51 31.56 7.67
C GLU A 199 11.75 31.78 6.17
N LYS A 200 10.69 31.77 5.34
CA LYS A 200 10.82 32.27 3.96
C LYS A 200 11.39 33.69 4.07
N PRO A 201 12.48 34.01 3.36
CA PRO A 201 12.95 35.39 3.34
C PRO A 201 11.78 36.25 2.84
N ALA A 202 11.37 37.20 3.66
CA ALA A 202 10.26 38.09 3.38
C ALA A 202 10.42 38.64 1.95
N PRO A 203 9.39 38.61 1.09
CA PRO A 203 9.47 39.12 -0.26
C PRO A 203 9.73 40.62 -0.19
N GLY A 204 10.94 41.04 -0.53
CA GLY A 204 11.23 42.43 -0.88
C GLY A 204 11.47 43.37 0.28
N GLY A 205 12.46 43.12 1.10
CA GLY A 205 13.21 44.23 1.71
C GLY A 205 14.02 44.94 0.61
N TRP A 206 13.52 46.03 0.10
CA TRP A 206 14.30 46.93 -0.72
C TRP A 206 15.51 47.35 0.09
N LYS A 207 16.68 46.77 -0.20
CA LYS A 207 17.96 47.33 0.25
C LYS A 207 18.05 48.73 -0.33
N LYS A 208 17.80 49.74 0.52
CA LYS A 208 18.15 51.13 0.23
C LYS A 208 19.58 51.13 -0.25
N PHE A 209 19.78 51.48 -1.51
CA PHE A 209 21.06 51.78 -2.09
C PHE A 209 21.63 52.94 -1.30
N ILE A 210 22.57 52.69 -0.42
CA ILE A 210 23.41 53.74 0.17
C ILE A 210 24.54 53.94 -0.85
N PRO A 211 24.62 55.09 -1.51
CA PRO A 211 25.75 55.35 -2.40
C PRO A 211 26.99 55.53 -1.52
N LEU A 212 27.94 54.61 -1.63
CA LEU A 212 29.28 54.78 -1.07
C LEU A 212 30.06 55.83 -1.87
N PRO A 213 30.74 56.76 -1.17
CA PRO A 213 31.54 57.78 -1.87
C PRO A 213 32.73 57.14 -2.60
N PHE A 214 32.92 57.58 -3.82
CA PHE A 214 33.97 57.21 -4.73
C PHE A 214 35.34 57.68 -4.16
N ILE A 215 36.14 56.74 -3.66
CA ILE A 215 37.56 57.00 -3.37
C ILE A 215 38.37 56.28 -4.45
N GLY A 216 38.95 57.07 -5.32
CA GLY A 216 39.85 56.62 -6.37
C GLY A 216 41.16 56.07 -5.78
N GLY A 217 41.40 54.80 -5.97
CA GLY A 217 42.67 54.14 -5.68
C GLY A 217 43.02 53.19 -6.82
N LYS A 218 44.10 53.52 -7.55
CA LYS A 218 44.69 52.63 -8.54
C LYS A 218 45.19 51.35 -7.88
N ALA A 219 44.65 50.21 -8.23
CA ALA A 219 45.17 48.92 -7.87
C ALA A 219 45.38 48.04 -9.10
N GLN A 220 46.56 47.47 -9.16
CA GLN A 220 47.18 46.71 -10.21
C GLN A 220 46.35 45.47 -10.61
N LYS A 221 46.35 45.19 -11.90
CA LYS A 221 45.82 43.96 -12.49
C LYS A 221 46.74 42.79 -12.14
N GLU A 222 46.34 41.98 -11.22
CA GLU A 222 46.87 40.62 -11.07
C GLU A 222 46.07 39.65 -11.93
N LYS A 223 46.70 39.03 -12.90
CA LYS A 223 46.16 38.02 -13.79
C LYS A 223 45.90 36.76 -12.96
N ARG A 224 44.65 36.44 -12.68
CA ARG A 224 44.27 35.12 -12.23
C ARG A 224 43.98 34.24 -13.45
N GLU A 225 44.75 33.16 -13.56
CA GLU A 225 44.54 32.07 -14.51
C GLU A 225 43.17 31.42 -14.38
N PRO A 226 42.54 30.99 -15.49
CA PRO A 226 41.23 30.37 -15.42
C PRO A 226 41.33 28.93 -14.85
N LYS A 227 40.67 28.68 -13.74
CA LYS A 227 40.45 27.30 -13.23
C LYS A 227 39.63 26.53 -14.25
N GLU A 228 40.23 25.49 -14.74
CA GLU A 228 39.66 24.46 -15.61
C GLU A 228 38.36 23.88 -14.98
N LYS A 229 37.26 24.06 -15.70
CA LYS A 229 35.96 23.48 -15.32
C LYS A 229 35.99 22.01 -15.71
N ALA A 230 35.86 21.12 -14.74
CA ALA A 230 35.68 19.68 -14.94
C ALA A 230 34.55 19.42 -15.97
N PRO A 231 34.71 18.47 -16.91
CA PRO A 231 33.75 18.22 -17.96
C PRO A 231 32.46 17.66 -17.37
N LYS A 232 31.33 18.32 -17.61
CA LYS A 232 29.99 17.81 -17.37
C LYS A 232 29.77 16.63 -18.30
N GLN A 233 29.81 15.41 -17.79
CA GLN A 233 29.39 14.22 -18.51
C GLN A 233 27.91 14.34 -18.85
N LYS A 234 27.61 14.50 -20.14
CA LYS A 234 26.23 14.36 -20.65
C LYS A 234 25.83 12.90 -20.56
N PHE A 235 24.83 12.61 -19.77
CA PHE A 235 24.23 11.27 -19.68
C PHE A 235 23.49 10.97 -20.99
N ASP A 236 24.00 10.04 -21.76
CA ASP A 236 23.40 9.61 -23.03
C ASP A 236 22.44 8.46 -22.74
N SER A 237 21.13 8.75 -22.74
CA SER A 237 20.04 7.82 -22.38
C SER A 237 19.85 6.64 -23.36
N LYS A 238 20.71 6.52 -24.37
CA LYS A 238 20.65 5.45 -25.38
C LYS A 238 21.73 4.37 -25.24
N LYS A 239 22.60 4.44 -24.25
CA LYS A 239 23.57 3.36 -24.00
C LYS A 239 22.96 2.35 -23.04
N VAL A 240 22.57 1.19 -23.57
CA VAL A 240 22.24 -0.01 -22.79
C VAL A 240 23.45 -0.33 -21.90
N LEU A 241 23.23 -0.32 -20.58
CA LEU A 241 24.21 -0.73 -19.58
C LEU A 241 24.50 -2.23 -19.79
N LYS A 242 25.64 -2.56 -20.39
CA LYS A 242 26.15 -3.94 -20.35
C LYS A 242 26.71 -4.19 -18.97
N LEU A 243 25.98 -4.97 -18.18
CA LEU A 243 26.45 -5.44 -16.87
C LEU A 243 27.57 -6.46 -17.08
N THR A 244 28.80 -6.07 -16.78
CA THR A 244 29.91 -7.02 -16.73
C THR A 244 30.00 -7.61 -15.32
N PRO A 245 30.47 -8.87 -15.16
CA PRO A 245 30.56 -9.52 -13.84
C PRO A 245 31.37 -8.73 -12.81
N GLU A 246 32.33 -7.91 -13.25
CA GLU A 246 33.14 -7.06 -12.40
C GLU A 246 32.42 -5.81 -11.87
N ALA A 247 31.39 -5.32 -12.60
CA ALA A 247 30.57 -4.19 -12.18
C ALA A 247 29.56 -4.59 -11.10
N LEU A 248 29.12 -5.86 -11.08
CA LEU A 248 28.23 -6.42 -10.08
C LEU A 248 28.88 -6.54 -8.71
N GLN A 249 30.20 -6.80 -8.64
CA GLN A 249 30.91 -6.95 -7.36
C GLN A 249 31.14 -5.64 -6.60
N LYS A 250 31.10 -4.48 -7.26
CA LYS A 250 31.44 -3.20 -6.63
C LYS A 250 30.25 -2.38 -6.11
N ASN A 251 29.03 -2.66 -6.55
CA ASN A 251 27.90 -1.76 -6.33
C ASN A 251 26.66 -2.42 -5.70
N PHE A 252 26.69 -3.71 -5.36
CA PHE A 252 25.54 -4.38 -4.76
C PHE A 252 25.95 -5.15 -3.51
N ILE A 253 25.36 -4.78 -2.38
CA ILE A 253 25.42 -5.57 -1.16
C ILE A 253 24.26 -6.57 -1.26
N ILE A 254 24.58 -7.84 -1.51
CA ILE A 254 23.57 -8.91 -1.49
C ILE A 254 23.27 -9.19 -0.02
N ALA A 255 22.00 -8.96 0.37
CA ALA A 255 21.56 -9.31 1.72
C ALA A 255 21.69 -10.83 1.94
N ASP A 256 22.08 -11.24 3.15
CA ASP A 256 22.31 -12.66 3.50
C ASP A 256 21.09 -13.57 3.26
N CYS A 257 19.89 -13.01 3.19
CA CYS A 257 18.66 -13.72 2.87
C CYS A 257 18.50 -14.10 1.37
N CYS A 258 19.36 -13.56 0.48
CA CYS A 258 19.25 -13.72 -0.97
C CYS A 258 20.44 -14.48 -1.58
N LYS A 259 21.17 -15.29 -0.78
CA LYS A 259 22.23 -16.15 -1.29
C LYS A 259 21.62 -17.25 -2.17
N PRO A 260 21.99 -17.36 -3.46
CA PRO A 260 21.51 -18.46 -4.29
C PRO A 260 22.03 -19.78 -3.73
N ILE A 261 21.18 -20.78 -3.71
CA ILE A 261 21.55 -22.15 -3.31
C ILE A 261 22.43 -22.73 -4.41
N PRO A 262 23.59 -23.38 -4.11
CA PRO A 262 24.42 -23.99 -5.12
C PRO A 262 23.65 -25.11 -5.83
N GLY A 263 23.37 -24.95 -7.12
CA GLY A 263 22.66 -25.93 -7.96
C GLY A 263 21.51 -25.39 -8.78
N ASP A 264 21.19 -24.09 -8.73
CA ASP A 264 20.26 -23.47 -9.68
C ASP A 264 21.08 -22.92 -10.86
N ASP A 265 21.11 -23.74 -11.95
CA ASP A 265 21.54 -23.36 -13.28
C ASP A 265 20.35 -22.79 -14.07
#